data_7c2d4d87ce913440f6658c5c7f86a821
#
_entry.id   7c2d4d87ce913440f6658c5c7f86a821
#
_cell.length_a   1.000
_cell.length_b   1.000
_cell.length_c   1.000
_cell.angle_alpha   90.00
_cell.angle_beta   90.00
_cell.angle_gamma   90.00
#
_symmetry.space_group_name_H-M   'P 1'
#
loop_
_entity.id
_entity.type
_entity.pdbx_description
1 polymer ?
#
loop_
_entity_poly.entity_id
_entity_poly.type
_entity_poly.pdbx_seq_one_letter_code
_entity_poly.pdbx_strand_id
1 'polypeptide(L)'
;MKTKIIAGAGTILLIAVLLVVLRPASFTSTLQKQVDKMDGYVLKGDMEISKGENLKTYALEVGYHKGDVQQFKVSLTDKELNQEQQILKNKDGVFVITPSLNQIFKFEGDWPLNTPKPYLLQTMNDIVQQKDTKIKKEKEGYLISAKVNYPSSQSYHHEDMHFDKDGKIQWLQIYNEDNVVELKIVFNKVEYNTNFEKDYFKTPTTLEKEKSTSAIAEEDLPLYPVQVFSSKLENTSVVSSGGETRHILEYSGDKDFTVIETKKKASDETQTVIMPLDMMDSMELIGFYDGSHMSVMYDNVEFSVYSEDLEPEEMMDVISSMQVAVMK
;
A
#
# COMPACT_ATOMS: atom_id res chain seq x y z
N MET A 1 46.41 42.38 34.56
CA MET A 1 45.61 41.12 34.71
C MET A 1 44.25 41.12 33.96
N LYS A 2 43.66 42.26 33.60
CA LYS A 2 42.33 42.30 32.94
C LYS A 2 42.35 41.90 31.44
N THR A 3 43.45 42.04 30.74
CA THR A 3 43.56 41.75 29.28
C THR A 3 43.64 40.26 28.93
N LYS A 4 44.14 39.40 29.88
CA LYS A 4 44.26 37.96 29.65
C LYS A 4 42.92 37.20 29.83
N ILE A 5 41.98 37.77 30.60
CA ILE A 5 40.64 37.17 30.83
C ILE A 5 39.74 37.35 29.61
N ILE A 6 39.87 38.46 28.89
CA ILE A 6 39.08 38.77 27.69
C ILE A 6 39.48 37.86 26.53
N ALA A 7 40.81 37.59 26.37
CA ALA A 7 41.27 36.67 25.34
C ALA A 7 40.81 35.24 25.56
N GLY A 8 40.77 34.77 26.81
CA GLY A 8 40.26 33.42 27.17
C GLY A 8 38.78 33.25 26.93
N ALA A 9 37.95 34.26 27.22
CA ALA A 9 36.51 34.22 27.00
C ALA A 9 36.15 34.22 25.49
N GLY A 10 36.88 35.00 24.67
CA GLY A 10 36.71 35.02 23.21
C GLY A 10 37.06 33.69 22.56
N THR A 11 38.12 33.03 23.03
CA THR A 11 38.57 31.73 22.52
C THR A 11 37.56 30.59 22.91
N ILE A 12 37.02 30.63 24.13
CA ILE A 12 35.99 29.65 24.57
C ILE A 12 34.70 29.83 23.78
N LEU A 13 34.29 31.09 23.51
CA LEU A 13 33.08 31.37 22.73
C LEU A 13 33.26 30.93 21.26
N LEU A 14 34.45 31.15 20.67
CA LEU A 14 34.78 30.71 19.31
C LEU A 14 34.79 29.16 19.19
N ILE A 15 35.35 28.46 20.19
CA ILE A 15 35.33 26.99 20.24
C ILE A 15 33.91 26.48 20.44
N ALA A 16 33.12 27.12 21.30
CA ALA A 16 31.70 26.73 21.50
C ALA A 16 30.87 26.94 20.23
N VAL A 17 31.08 28.06 19.51
CA VAL A 17 30.43 28.31 18.22
C VAL A 17 30.89 27.30 17.16
N LEU A 18 32.19 27.00 17.12
CA LEU A 18 32.74 26.00 16.20
C LEU A 18 32.20 24.60 16.46
N LEU A 19 32.06 24.22 17.74
CA LEU A 19 31.45 22.93 18.15
C LEU A 19 29.94 22.83 17.83
N VAL A 20 29.22 23.94 17.86
CA VAL A 20 27.80 24.00 17.44
C VAL A 20 27.70 23.91 15.91
N VAL A 21 28.58 24.53 15.17
CA VAL A 21 28.62 24.50 13.68
C VAL A 21 29.09 23.13 13.16
N LEU A 22 29.95 22.43 13.94
CA LEU A 22 30.48 21.11 13.58
C LEU A 22 29.68 19.93 14.13
N ARG A 23 28.51 20.16 14.76
CA ARG A 23 27.65 19.04 15.14
C ARG A 23 27.18 18.35 13.88
N PRO A 24 27.46 17.04 13.70
CA PRO A 24 26.92 16.30 12.56
C PRO A 24 25.38 16.41 12.60
N ALA A 25 24.80 16.67 11.44
CA ALA A 25 23.35 16.69 11.30
C ALA A 25 22.76 15.37 11.84
N SER A 26 21.66 15.44 12.60
CA SER A 26 20.99 14.23 13.04
C SER A 26 20.48 13.46 11.82
N PHE A 27 20.35 12.13 11.95
CA PHE A 27 19.79 11.29 10.89
C PHE A 27 18.45 11.85 10.39
N THR A 28 17.54 12.23 11.33
CA THR A 28 16.24 12.85 11.02
C THR A 28 16.37 14.08 10.12
N SER A 29 17.25 15.03 10.49
CA SER A 29 17.44 16.24 9.70
C SER A 29 18.10 15.98 8.35
N THR A 30 18.88 14.93 8.23
CA THR A 30 19.53 14.52 6.98
C THR A 30 18.50 13.90 6.05
N LEU A 31 17.67 12.96 6.55
CA LEU A 31 16.60 12.32 5.77
C LEU A 31 15.57 13.35 5.31
N GLN A 32 15.12 14.26 6.22
CA GLN A 32 14.17 15.31 5.86
C GLN A 32 14.70 16.17 4.71
N LYS A 33 15.94 16.65 4.80
CA LYS A 33 16.55 17.47 3.74
C LYS A 33 16.70 16.71 2.43
N GLN A 34 16.93 15.40 2.50
CA GLN A 34 17.02 14.53 1.32
C GLN A 34 15.67 14.40 0.63
N VAL A 35 14.60 14.12 1.40
CA VAL A 35 13.23 14.03 0.89
C VAL A 35 12.75 15.37 0.34
N ASP A 36 13.01 16.50 1.04
CA ASP A 36 12.59 17.84 0.60
C ASP A 36 13.21 18.26 -0.72
N LYS A 37 14.46 17.87 -0.96
CA LYS A 37 15.24 18.23 -2.16
C LYS A 37 15.06 17.26 -3.32
N MET A 38 14.42 16.13 -3.08
CA MET A 38 14.29 15.07 -4.05
C MET A 38 13.22 15.41 -5.09
N ASP A 39 13.59 15.36 -6.37
CA ASP A 39 12.64 15.54 -7.47
C ASP A 39 11.87 14.26 -7.80
N GLY A 40 12.45 13.11 -7.50
CA GLY A 40 11.80 11.83 -7.71
C GLY A 40 12.63 10.64 -7.21
N TYR A 41 12.02 9.48 -7.12
CA TYR A 41 12.69 8.24 -6.73
C TYR A 41 12.07 7.01 -7.37
N VAL A 42 12.84 5.93 -7.41
CA VAL A 42 12.37 4.58 -7.70
C VAL A 42 12.77 3.68 -6.54
N LEU A 43 11.77 2.95 -6.02
CA LEU A 43 11.96 1.87 -5.05
C LEU A 43 11.46 0.58 -5.69
N LYS A 44 12.26 -0.51 -5.61
CA LYS A 44 11.82 -1.85 -5.97
C LYS A 44 12.18 -2.80 -4.85
N GLY A 45 11.33 -3.79 -4.64
CA GLY A 45 11.54 -4.75 -3.57
C GLY A 45 10.55 -5.89 -3.60
N ASP A 46 10.67 -6.72 -2.61
CA ASP A 46 9.76 -7.82 -2.34
C ASP A 46 8.94 -7.49 -1.10
N MET A 47 7.62 -7.62 -1.21
CA MET A 47 6.69 -7.40 -0.11
C MET A 47 6.04 -8.74 0.27
N GLU A 48 6.03 -9.02 1.56
CA GLU A 48 5.38 -10.16 2.18
C GLU A 48 4.26 -9.65 3.08
N ILE A 49 3.05 -10.19 2.94
CA ILE A 49 1.90 -9.88 3.80
C ILE A 49 1.42 -11.18 4.43
N SER A 50 1.38 -11.21 5.76
CA SER A 50 0.91 -12.36 6.54
C SER A 50 -0.45 -12.05 7.16
N LYS A 51 -1.43 -12.92 6.90
CA LYS A 51 -2.75 -12.90 7.55
C LYS A 51 -3.03 -14.28 8.12
N GLY A 52 -2.81 -14.44 9.43
CA GLY A 52 -2.88 -15.74 10.08
C GLY A 52 -1.85 -16.72 9.52
N GLU A 53 -2.30 -17.85 8.97
CA GLU A 53 -1.43 -18.86 8.34
C GLU A 53 -1.13 -18.57 6.85
N ASN A 54 -1.78 -17.57 6.26
CA ASN A 54 -1.63 -17.22 4.86
C ASN A 54 -0.50 -16.22 4.68
N LEU A 55 0.43 -16.52 3.78
CA LEU A 55 1.52 -15.65 3.37
C LEU A 55 1.38 -15.34 1.88
N LYS A 56 1.19 -14.08 1.54
CA LYS A 56 1.20 -13.60 0.16
C LYS A 56 2.49 -12.85 -0.13
N THR A 57 3.03 -13.02 -1.31
CA THR A 57 4.29 -12.39 -1.74
C THR A 57 4.11 -11.60 -3.03
N TYR A 58 4.59 -10.37 -3.03
CA TYR A 58 4.47 -9.43 -4.14
C TYR A 58 5.85 -8.92 -4.57
N ALA A 59 6.02 -8.69 -5.87
CA ALA A 59 7.05 -7.77 -6.34
C ALA A 59 6.47 -6.36 -6.31
N LEU A 60 7.18 -5.45 -5.63
CA LEU A 60 6.81 -4.05 -5.48
C LEU A 60 7.70 -3.17 -6.34
N GLU A 61 7.10 -2.27 -7.11
CA GLU A 61 7.79 -1.16 -7.75
C GLU A 61 7.06 0.15 -7.45
N VAL A 62 7.79 1.17 -7.00
CA VAL A 62 7.28 2.51 -6.74
C VAL A 62 8.10 3.51 -7.52
N GLY A 63 7.48 4.27 -8.41
CA GLY A 63 8.04 5.45 -9.04
C GLY A 63 7.31 6.70 -8.55
N TYR A 64 8.05 7.72 -8.12
CA TYR A 64 7.52 9.00 -7.68
C TYR A 64 8.25 10.14 -8.36
N HIS A 65 7.52 11.16 -8.80
CA HIS A 65 8.06 12.41 -9.35
C HIS A 65 7.30 13.61 -8.78
N LYS A 66 8.05 14.55 -8.22
CA LYS A 66 7.49 15.75 -7.56
C LYS A 66 6.84 16.69 -8.58
N GLY A 67 7.58 17.07 -9.65
CA GLY A 67 7.12 17.93 -10.73
C GLY A 67 6.25 19.12 -10.32
N ASP A 68 5.57 19.75 -11.29
CA ASP A 68 4.53 20.75 -11.02
C ASP A 68 3.24 20.08 -10.52
N VAL A 69 2.99 18.87 -10.96
CA VAL A 69 1.95 17.96 -10.46
C VAL A 69 2.64 16.70 -9.97
N GLN A 70 2.37 16.34 -8.73
CA GLN A 70 2.91 15.09 -8.18
C GLN A 70 2.38 13.89 -8.97
N GLN A 71 3.30 13.05 -9.40
CA GLN A 71 3.02 11.84 -10.16
C GLN A 71 3.59 10.65 -9.40
N PHE A 72 2.87 9.56 -9.42
CA PHE A 72 3.43 8.29 -8.95
C PHE A 72 2.80 7.11 -9.68
N LYS A 73 3.55 6.04 -9.70
CA LYS A 73 3.16 4.75 -10.20
C LYS A 73 3.58 3.71 -9.17
N VAL A 74 2.64 2.96 -8.66
CA VAL A 74 2.88 1.80 -7.80
C VAL A 74 2.44 0.56 -8.57
N SER A 75 3.31 -0.43 -8.66
CA SER A 75 3.02 -1.72 -9.25
C SER A 75 3.21 -2.79 -8.18
N LEU A 76 2.20 -3.60 -8.00
CA LEU A 76 2.20 -4.79 -7.15
C LEU A 76 1.92 -6.00 -8.04
N THR A 77 2.90 -6.88 -8.16
CA THR A 77 2.75 -8.14 -8.89
C THR A 77 2.71 -9.29 -7.89
N ASP A 78 1.57 -9.95 -7.78
CA ASP A 78 1.43 -11.19 -7.04
C ASP A 78 2.35 -12.25 -7.66
N LYS A 79 3.29 -12.80 -6.88
CA LYS A 79 4.30 -13.72 -7.39
C LYS A 79 3.77 -15.13 -7.63
N GLU A 80 2.69 -15.50 -6.97
CA GLU A 80 2.06 -16.79 -7.15
C GLU A 80 1.16 -16.80 -8.40
N LEU A 81 0.31 -15.76 -8.53
CA LEU A 81 -0.63 -15.64 -9.63
C LEU A 81 -0.01 -15.01 -10.89
N ASN A 82 1.15 -14.37 -10.75
CA ASN A 82 1.76 -13.53 -11.78
C ASN A 82 0.78 -12.49 -12.33
N GLN A 83 0.00 -11.88 -11.43
CA GLN A 83 -0.96 -10.83 -11.77
C GLN A 83 -0.47 -9.50 -11.23
N GLU A 84 -0.44 -8.50 -12.10
CA GLU A 84 -0.06 -7.15 -11.75
C GLU A 84 -1.30 -6.29 -11.52
N GLN A 85 -1.24 -5.46 -10.48
CA GLN A 85 -2.13 -4.33 -10.29
C GLN A 85 -1.28 -3.07 -10.18
N GLN A 86 -1.61 -2.06 -10.97
CA GLN A 86 -0.91 -0.78 -10.94
C GLN A 86 -1.83 0.33 -10.48
N ILE A 87 -1.28 1.23 -9.70
CA ILE A 87 -1.90 2.50 -9.34
C ILE A 87 -1.07 3.58 -9.99
N LEU A 88 -1.70 4.42 -10.78
CA LEU A 88 -1.07 5.51 -11.49
C LEU A 88 -1.75 6.82 -11.15
N LYS A 89 -1.01 7.81 -10.64
CA LYS A 89 -1.44 9.19 -10.58
C LYS A 89 -0.61 10.03 -11.53
N ASN A 90 -1.28 10.80 -12.35
CA ASN A 90 -0.67 11.79 -13.24
C ASN A 90 -1.57 13.02 -13.36
N LYS A 91 -1.26 13.93 -14.30
CA LYS A 91 -2.05 15.15 -14.57
C LYS A 91 -3.49 14.88 -15.02
N ASP A 92 -3.77 13.70 -15.56
CA ASP A 92 -5.07 13.34 -16.14
C ASP A 92 -5.98 12.64 -15.10
N GLY A 93 -5.47 12.35 -13.90
CA GLY A 93 -6.22 11.77 -12.78
C GLY A 93 -5.52 10.60 -12.10
N VAL A 94 -6.33 9.81 -11.43
CA VAL A 94 -5.93 8.57 -10.74
C VAL A 94 -6.50 7.38 -11.47
N PHE A 95 -5.67 6.37 -11.66
CA PHE A 95 -6.02 5.17 -12.42
C PHE A 95 -5.60 3.92 -11.65
N VAL A 96 -6.46 2.93 -11.64
CA VAL A 96 -6.12 1.54 -11.29
C VAL A 96 -6.11 0.73 -12.57
N ILE A 97 -5.00 0.10 -12.85
CA ILE A 97 -4.75 -0.65 -14.08
C ILE A 97 -4.66 -2.12 -13.72
N THR A 98 -5.50 -2.94 -14.34
CA THR A 98 -5.57 -4.39 -14.14
C THR A 98 -5.34 -5.10 -15.46
N PRO A 99 -4.09 -5.40 -15.82
CA PRO A 99 -3.74 -5.99 -17.12
C PRO A 99 -4.41 -7.35 -17.37
N SER A 100 -4.58 -8.16 -16.32
CA SER A 100 -5.24 -9.47 -16.42
C SER A 100 -6.68 -9.40 -16.93
N LEU A 101 -7.38 -8.27 -16.72
CA LEU A 101 -8.73 -8.01 -17.22
C LEU A 101 -8.75 -7.14 -18.47
N ASN A 102 -7.59 -6.62 -18.88
CA ASN A 102 -7.47 -5.61 -19.94
C ASN A 102 -8.28 -4.33 -19.64
N GLN A 103 -8.28 -3.90 -18.35
CA GLN A 103 -9.09 -2.79 -17.86
C GLN A 103 -8.26 -1.73 -17.16
N ILE A 104 -8.71 -0.48 -17.34
CA ILE A 104 -8.19 0.71 -16.68
C ILE A 104 -9.38 1.40 -16.00
N PHE A 105 -9.35 1.50 -14.69
CA PHE A 105 -10.35 2.21 -13.92
C PHE A 105 -9.85 3.64 -13.67
N LYS A 106 -10.59 4.64 -14.10
CA LYS A 106 -10.30 6.04 -13.87
C LYS A 106 -11.18 6.58 -12.76
N PHE A 107 -10.59 7.17 -11.75
CA PHE A 107 -11.28 7.82 -10.63
C PHE A 107 -11.41 9.32 -10.85
N GLU A 108 -12.57 9.87 -10.48
CA GLU A 108 -12.84 11.31 -10.57
C GLU A 108 -12.31 12.08 -9.34
N GLY A 109 -11.97 11.38 -8.25
CA GLY A 109 -11.43 11.96 -7.03
C GLY A 109 -9.90 12.07 -7.02
N ASP A 110 -9.38 12.75 -6.00
CA ASP A 110 -7.95 12.68 -5.71
C ASP A 110 -7.64 11.34 -5.04
N TRP A 111 -6.63 10.65 -5.56
CA TRP A 111 -6.05 9.54 -4.81
C TRP A 111 -5.67 10.07 -3.43
N PRO A 112 -6.03 9.36 -2.35
CA PRO A 112 -5.58 9.72 -1.03
C PRO A 112 -4.06 9.54 -0.93
N LEU A 113 -3.31 10.43 -1.60
CA LEU A 113 -1.86 10.60 -1.36
C LEU A 113 -1.61 10.89 0.12
N ASN A 114 -2.65 11.40 0.80
CA ASN A 114 -2.65 11.63 2.23
C ASN A 114 -2.89 10.36 3.06
N THR A 115 -3.22 9.24 2.42
CA THR A 115 -3.26 7.95 3.13
C THR A 115 -1.85 7.41 3.22
N PRO A 116 -1.28 7.30 4.44
CA PRO A 116 0.09 6.82 4.61
C PRO A 116 0.22 5.40 4.04
N LYS A 117 1.30 5.18 3.27
CA LYS A 117 1.65 3.85 2.73
C LYS A 117 3.08 3.51 3.14
N PRO A 118 3.31 2.33 3.69
CA PRO A 118 4.64 1.97 4.19
C PRO A 118 5.71 1.96 3.10
N TYR A 119 5.34 1.76 1.84
CA TYR A 119 6.27 1.77 0.71
C TYR A 119 6.55 3.15 0.12
N LEU A 120 5.98 4.24 0.65
CA LEU A 120 6.25 5.60 0.22
C LEU A 120 7.32 6.26 1.09
N LEU A 121 8.35 6.83 0.46
CA LEU A 121 9.44 7.48 1.19
C LEU A 121 8.95 8.68 2.02
N GLN A 122 7.89 9.37 1.58
CA GLN A 122 7.25 10.44 2.34
C GLN A 122 6.69 9.92 3.67
N THR A 123 5.95 8.80 3.64
CA THR A 123 5.42 8.17 4.86
C THR A 123 6.54 7.74 5.81
N MET A 124 7.58 7.08 5.29
CA MET A 124 8.75 6.68 6.08
C MET A 124 9.41 7.91 6.73
N ASN A 125 9.56 9.01 5.98
CA ASN A 125 10.12 10.24 6.54
C ASN A 125 9.22 10.83 7.63
N ASP A 126 7.91 10.88 7.43
CA ASP A 126 6.97 11.40 8.43
C ASP A 126 7.02 10.60 9.73
N ILE A 127 7.15 9.27 9.63
CA ILE A 127 7.33 8.38 10.78
C ILE A 127 8.65 8.66 11.50
N VAL A 128 9.75 8.85 10.75
CA VAL A 128 11.07 9.20 11.32
C VAL A 128 11.03 10.54 12.05
N GLN A 129 10.16 11.48 11.67
CA GLN A 129 10.04 12.80 12.29
C GLN A 129 9.13 12.81 13.54
N GLN A 130 8.40 11.74 13.84
CA GLN A 130 7.54 11.67 15.03
C GLN A 130 8.36 11.76 16.31
N LYS A 131 7.80 12.42 17.35
CA LYS A 131 8.52 12.66 18.62
C LYS A 131 8.91 11.40 19.37
N ASP A 132 8.07 10.37 19.28
CA ASP A 132 8.24 9.11 20.03
C ASP A 132 9.01 8.06 19.23
N THR A 133 9.49 8.40 18.04
CA THR A 133 10.31 7.50 17.22
C THR A 133 11.66 7.26 17.88
N LYS A 134 12.05 6.00 18.01
CA LYS A 134 13.34 5.58 18.52
C LYS A 134 14.29 5.36 17.35
N ILE A 135 15.44 6.02 17.39
CA ILE A 135 16.49 5.90 16.37
C ILE A 135 17.75 5.37 17.02
N LYS A 136 18.17 4.18 16.58
CA LYS A 136 19.39 3.53 17.02
C LYS A 136 20.41 3.52 15.88
N LYS A 137 21.58 4.13 16.10
CA LYS A 137 22.68 4.02 15.15
C LYS A 137 23.29 2.62 15.24
N GLU A 138 23.46 1.97 14.12
CA GLU A 138 24.06 0.66 13.97
C GLU A 138 25.35 0.73 13.13
N LYS A 139 26.06 -0.39 13.01
CA LYS A 139 27.31 -0.45 12.24
C LYS A 139 27.07 -0.10 10.76
N GLU A 140 25.97 -0.57 10.19
CA GLU A 140 25.67 -0.42 8.74
C GLU A 140 24.58 0.63 8.44
N GLY A 141 24.12 1.37 9.47
CA GLY A 141 23.11 2.40 9.23
C GLY A 141 22.32 2.78 10.48
N TYR A 142 21.01 2.88 10.36
CA TYR A 142 20.09 3.31 11.40
C TYR A 142 18.88 2.40 11.46
N LEU A 143 18.58 1.88 12.64
CA LEU A 143 17.32 1.20 12.94
C LEU A 143 16.36 2.22 13.56
N ILE A 144 15.18 2.32 12.99
CA ILE A 144 14.11 3.21 13.41
C ILE A 144 12.94 2.35 13.89
N SER A 145 12.41 2.63 15.07
CA SER A 145 11.24 1.95 15.63
C SER A 145 10.20 2.99 16.04
N ALA A 146 8.99 2.87 15.54
CA ALA A 146 7.91 3.80 15.80
C ALA A 146 6.56 3.10 15.92
N LYS A 147 5.62 3.71 16.67
CA LYS A 147 4.21 3.35 16.57
C LYS A 147 3.65 3.90 15.27
N VAL A 148 2.79 3.13 14.63
CA VAL A 148 2.15 3.52 13.39
C VAL A 148 0.64 3.40 13.48
N ASN A 149 -0.03 4.17 12.65
CA ASN A 149 -1.46 4.08 12.43
C ASN A 149 -1.70 4.18 10.92
N TYR A 150 -1.95 3.04 10.30
CA TYR A 150 -2.31 2.96 8.90
C TYR A 150 -3.83 2.79 8.80
N PRO A 151 -4.58 3.79 8.28
CA PRO A 151 -6.04 3.68 8.18
C PRO A 151 -6.51 2.45 7.41
N SER A 152 -5.68 1.97 6.47
CA SER A 152 -5.96 0.78 5.66
C SER A 152 -5.74 -0.55 6.39
N SER A 153 -5.26 -0.56 7.63
CA SER A 153 -5.13 -1.78 8.43
C SER A 153 -5.09 -1.47 9.93
N GLN A 154 -6.15 -1.84 10.63
CA GLN A 154 -6.27 -1.63 12.07
C GLN A 154 -5.36 -2.54 12.91
N SER A 155 -4.87 -3.65 12.33
CA SER A 155 -3.97 -4.58 13.02
C SER A 155 -2.54 -4.05 13.14
N TYR A 156 -2.14 -3.08 12.32
CA TYR A 156 -0.79 -2.53 12.32
C TYR A 156 -0.55 -1.63 13.54
N HIS A 157 0.41 -2.01 14.38
CA HIS A 157 0.66 -1.34 15.67
C HIS A 157 1.99 -0.60 15.72
N HIS A 158 3.07 -1.21 15.29
CA HIS A 158 4.39 -0.57 15.24
C HIS A 158 5.21 -1.04 14.04
N GLU A 159 6.21 -0.24 13.69
CA GLU A 159 7.04 -0.45 12.52
C GLU A 159 8.52 -0.31 12.87
N ASP A 160 9.33 -1.21 12.32
CA ASP A 160 10.78 -1.12 12.28
C ASP A 160 11.25 -0.88 10.86
N MET A 161 12.11 0.13 10.68
CA MET A 161 12.75 0.47 9.40
C MET A 161 14.26 0.49 9.55
N HIS A 162 14.97 -0.01 8.55
CA HIS A 162 16.42 0.09 8.48
C HIS A 162 16.86 0.93 7.28
N PHE A 163 17.56 2.01 7.56
CA PHE A 163 18.22 2.84 6.56
C PHE A 163 19.73 2.62 6.62
N ASP A 164 20.39 2.60 5.47
CA ASP A 164 21.85 2.59 5.42
C ASP A 164 22.46 3.94 5.85
N LYS A 165 23.79 4.04 5.78
CA LYS A 165 24.52 5.25 6.17
C LYS A 165 24.23 6.45 5.30
N ASP A 166 23.81 6.20 4.05
CA ASP A 166 23.48 7.21 3.05
C ASP A 166 21.99 7.61 3.07
N GLY A 167 21.21 7.04 4.01
CA GLY A 167 19.78 7.31 4.16
C GLY A 167 18.92 6.59 3.13
N LYS A 168 19.40 5.49 2.54
CA LYS A 168 18.60 4.65 1.66
C LYS A 168 17.93 3.56 2.50
N ILE A 169 16.62 3.44 2.34
CA ILE A 169 15.85 2.36 2.98
C ILE A 169 16.33 1.00 2.46
N GLN A 170 16.49 0.05 3.38
CA GLN A 170 16.90 -1.31 3.07
C GLN A 170 15.73 -2.29 3.27
N TRP A 171 15.02 -2.13 4.37
CA TRP A 171 13.86 -2.94 4.69
C TRP A 171 12.97 -2.24 5.71
N LEU A 172 11.72 -2.66 5.77
CA LEU A 172 10.78 -2.33 6.83
C LEU A 172 9.96 -3.57 7.24
N GLN A 173 9.48 -3.57 8.48
CA GLN A 173 8.59 -4.57 9.03
C GLN A 173 7.52 -3.88 9.86
N ILE A 174 6.27 -4.27 9.67
CA ILE A 174 5.14 -3.80 10.48
C ILE A 174 4.63 -4.97 11.30
N TYR A 175 4.37 -4.70 12.56
CA TYR A 175 3.96 -5.68 13.55
C TYR A 175 2.59 -5.34 14.09
N ASN A 176 1.83 -6.36 14.47
CA ASN A 176 0.61 -6.21 15.27
C ASN A 176 0.94 -6.00 16.77
N GLU A 177 -0.10 -5.91 17.61
CA GLU A 177 0.06 -5.75 19.06
C GLU A 177 0.79 -6.93 19.74
N ASP A 178 0.68 -8.13 19.18
CA ASP A 178 1.35 -9.35 19.68
C ASP A 178 2.81 -9.48 19.22
N ASN A 179 3.36 -8.46 18.57
CA ASN A 179 4.70 -8.45 17.96
C ASN A 179 4.89 -9.52 16.85
N VAL A 180 3.82 -9.88 16.15
CA VAL A 180 3.90 -10.72 14.96
C VAL A 180 4.07 -9.82 13.75
N VAL A 181 4.99 -10.17 12.84
CA VAL A 181 5.19 -9.44 11.59
C VAL A 181 4.01 -9.72 10.66
N GLU A 182 3.28 -8.68 10.29
CA GLU A 182 2.16 -8.77 9.35
C GLU A 182 2.52 -8.27 7.95
N LEU A 183 3.45 -7.31 7.87
CA LEU A 183 3.97 -6.84 6.60
C LEU A 183 5.49 -6.70 6.68
N LYS A 184 6.17 -7.14 5.62
CA LYS A 184 7.62 -6.98 5.47
C LYS A 184 7.95 -6.56 4.05
N ILE A 185 8.80 -5.55 3.88
CA ILE A 185 9.33 -5.15 2.58
C ILE A 185 10.85 -5.18 2.65
N VAL A 186 11.48 -5.82 1.67
CA VAL A 186 12.93 -5.78 1.46
C VAL A 186 13.20 -5.09 0.14
N PHE A 187 13.87 -3.94 0.18
CA PHE A 187 14.17 -3.16 -1.00
C PHE A 187 15.49 -3.64 -1.64
N ASN A 188 15.40 -4.05 -2.89
CA ASN A 188 16.55 -4.50 -3.68
C ASN A 188 17.08 -3.42 -4.64
N LYS A 189 16.28 -2.35 -4.89
CA LYS A 189 16.68 -1.20 -5.66
C LYS A 189 16.12 0.08 -5.02
N VAL A 190 17.01 1.03 -4.71
CA VAL A 190 16.68 2.35 -4.16
C VAL A 190 17.45 3.42 -4.92
N GLU A 191 16.77 4.15 -5.77
CA GLU A 191 17.34 5.21 -6.58
C GLU A 191 16.65 6.53 -6.26
N TYR A 192 17.39 7.50 -5.76
CA TYR A 192 16.92 8.85 -5.48
C TYR A 192 17.35 9.81 -6.59
N ASN A 193 16.54 10.86 -6.81
CA ASN A 193 16.73 11.84 -7.89
C ASN A 193 16.75 11.20 -9.28
N THR A 194 15.84 10.23 -9.49
CA THR A 194 15.70 9.54 -10.77
C THR A 194 15.11 10.47 -11.83
N ASN A 195 15.73 10.47 -13.01
CA ASN A 195 15.15 11.07 -14.19
C ASN A 195 14.28 10.04 -14.90
N PHE A 196 12.99 10.31 -14.97
CA PHE A 196 12.04 9.44 -15.63
C PHE A 196 11.97 9.71 -17.14
N GLU A 197 11.75 8.66 -17.90
CA GLU A 197 11.39 8.80 -19.31
C GLU A 197 10.05 9.56 -19.43
N LYS A 198 9.86 10.27 -20.55
CA LYS A 198 8.70 11.14 -20.78
C LYS A 198 7.35 10.45 -20.59
N ASP A 199 7.26 9.15 -20.90
CA ASP A 199 6.02 8.38 -20.90
C ASP A 199 5.89 7.46 -19.68
N TYR A 200 6.80 7.54 -18.71
CA TYR A 200 6.80 6.65 -17.52
C TYR A 200 5.50 6.74 -16.70
N PHE A 201 4.95 7.95 -16.56
CA PHE A 201 3.70 8.21 -15.84
C PHE A 201 2.49 8.42 -16.76
N LYS A 202 2.60 8.07 -18.03
CA LYS A 202 1.50 8.18 -18.97
C LYS A 202 0.51 7.03 -18.80
N THR A 203 -0.77 7.32 -18.83
CA THR A 203 -1.80 6.28 -18.87
C THR A 203 -1.69 5.50 -20.18
N PRO A 204 -1.52 4.18 -20.13
CA PRO A 204 -1.44 3.37 -21.34
C PRO A 204 -2.78 3.41 -22.09
N THR A 205 -2.73 3.36 -23.41
CA THR A 205 -3.91 3.21 -24.27
C THR A 205 -4.20 1.76 -24.65
N THR A 206 -3.22 0.90 -24.46
CA THR A 206 -3.31 -0.53 -24.72
C THR A 206 -2.50 -1.24 -23.66
N LEU A 207 -3.07 -2.28 -23.07
CA LEU A 207 -2.39 -3.14 -22.11
C LEU A 207 -1.87 -4.37 -22.81
N GLU A 208 -0.67 -4.79 -22.43
CA GLU A 208 -0.17 -6.10 -22.87
C GLU A 208 -0.94 -7.18 -22.12
N LYS A 209 -1.42 -8.20 -22.86
CA LYS A 209 -2.10 -9.34 -22.23
C LYS A 209 -1.10 -10.10 -21.37
N GLU A 210 -1.29 -10.07 -20.08
CA GLU A 210 -0.50 -10.88 -19.17
C GLU A 210 -0.80 -12.36 -19.36
N LYS A 211 0.25 -13.18 -19.24
CA LYS A 211 0.08 -14.61 -19.02
C LYS A 211 -0.15 -14.83 -17.51
N SER A 212 -1.29 -14.37 -17.02
CA SER A 212 -1.66 -14.58 -15.63
C SER A 212 -2.16 -16.01 -15.42
N THR A 213 -1.82 -16.58 -14.30
CA THR A 213 -2.37 -17.85 -13.85
C THR A 213 -3.50 -17.51 -12.86
N SER A 214 -4.76 -17.82 -13.19
CA SER A 214 -5.84 -17.73 -12.20
C SER A 214 -5.76 -18.96 -11.30
N ALA A 215 -5.69 -18.74 -10.00
CA ALA A 215 -5.75 -19.81 -9.00
C ALA A 215 -7.21 -20.19 -8.66
N ILE A 216 -8.14 -19.22 -8.78
CA ILE A 216 -9.56 -19.42 -8.51
C ILE A 216 -10.26 -19.85 -9.81
N ALA A 217 -10.65 -21.10 -9.93
CA ALA A 217 -11.48 -21.58 -11.03
C ALA A 217 -12.96 -21.25 -10.77
N GLU A 218 -13.81 -21.35 -11.80
CA GLU A 218 -15.28 -21.15 -11.64
C GLU A 218 -15.89 -22.18 -10.68
N GLU A 219 -15.37 -23.39 -10.67
CA GLU A 219 -15.81 -24.48 -9.79
C GLU A 219 -15.38 -24.34 -8.33
N ASP A 220 -14.44 -23.43 -8.02
CA ASP A 220 -14.02 -23.12 -6.66
C ASP A 220 -14.98 -22.16 -5.96
N LEU A 221 -15.84 -21.49 -6.73
CA LEU A 221 -16.83 -20.55 -6.20
C LEU A 221 -18.09 -21.28 -5.67
N PRO A 222 -18.72 -20.78 -4.59
CA PRO A 222 -18.32 -19.58 -3.86
C PRO A 222 -17.17 -19.83 -2.88
N LEU A 223 -16.35 -18.78 -2.67
CA LEU A 223 -15.45 -18.69 -1.52
C LEU A 223 -16.24 -18.23 -0.28
N TYR A 224 -15.68 -18.43 0.89
CA TYR A 224 -16.35 -18.08 2.13
C TYR A 224 -15.49 -17.16 2.98
N PRO A 225 -16.01 -16.03 3.49
CA PRO A 225 -15.27 -15.17 4.38
C PRO A 225 -15.03 -15.84 5.74
N VAL A 226 -13.84 -15.68 6.29
CA VAL A 226 -13.51 -16.07 7.66
C VAL A 226 -13.93 -14.98 8.64
N GLN A 227 -13.81 -13.71 8.25
CA GLN A 227 -14.25 -12.57 9.04
C GLN A 227 -15.74 -12.29 8.77
N VAL A 228 -16.58 -12.63 9.72
CA VAL A 228 -18.05 -12.56 9.58
C VAL A 228 -18.74 -11.76 10.69
N PHE A 229 -17.99 -11.08 11.59
CA PHE A 229 -18.53 -10.19 12.63
C PHE A 229 -19.68 -10.78 13.46
N SER A 230 -19.54 -12.02 13.91
CA SER A 230 -20.54 -12.80 14.66
C SER A 230 -21.84 -13.14 13.88
N SER A 231 -21.84 -12.92 12.57
CA SER A 231 -22.95 -13.31 11.70
C SER A 231 -22.78 -14.76 11.18
N LYS A 232 -23.84 -15.35 10.68
CA LYS A 232 -23.88 -16.72 10.15
C LYS A 232 -24.41 -16.72 8.73
N LEU A 233 -23.91 -17.65 7.93
CA LEU A 233 -24.44 -17.89 6.61
C LEU A 233 -25.87 -18.44 6.72
N GLU A 234 -26.85 -17.70 6.22
CA GLU A 234 -28.26 -18.06 6.20
C GLU A 234 -28.66 -18.69 4.87
N ASN A 235 -28.12 -18.21 3.76
CA ASN A 235 -28.50 -18.67 2.43
C ASN A 235 -27.34 -18.60 1.45
N THR A 236 -27.36 -19.52 0.49
CA THR A 236 -26.45 -19.51 -0.67
C THR A 236 -27.29 -19.74 -1.92
N SER A 237 -27.13 -18.88 -2.92
CA SER A 237 -27.84 -19.01 -4.19
C SER A 237 -26.90 -18.70 -5.37
N VAL A 238 -27.26 -19.21 -6.54
CA VAL A 238 -26.53 -18.99 -7.80
C VAL A 238 -27.50 -18.44 -8.84
N VAL A 239 -27.15 -17.33 -9.43
CA VAL A 239 -27.96 -16.66 -10.46
C VAL A 239 -27.11 -16.49 -11.72
N SER A 240 -27.58 -17.03 -12.83
CA SER A 240 -26.93 -16.85 -14.14
C SER A 240 -27.79 -15.93 -15.02
N SER A 241 -27.20 -14.84 -15.48
CA SER A 241 -27.85 -13.85 -16.36
C SER A 241 -26.81 -13.20 -17.26
N GLY A 242 -27.16 -13.02 -18.54
CA GLY A 242 -26.29 -12.31 -19.49
C GLY A 242 -24.95 -12.98 -19.77
N GLY A 243 -24.79 -14.28 -19.46
CA GLY A 243 -23.53 -15.01 -19.61
C GLY A 243 -22.58 -14.88 -18.44
N GLU A 244 -22.99 -14.20 -17.36
CA GLU A 244 -22.30 -14.15 -16.07
C GLU A 244 -23.00 -15.04 -15.05
N THR A 245 -22.23 -15.71 -14.21
CA THR A 245 -22.71 -16.46 -13.04
C THR A 245 -22.35 -15.69 -11.78
N ARG A 246 -23.32 -15.47 -10.91
CA ARG A 246 -23.17 -14.79 -9.62
C ARG A 246 -23.46 -15.78 -8.51
N HIS A 247 -22.51 -15.94 -7.62
CA HIS A 247 -22.66 -16.68 -6.38
C HIS A 247 -23.01 -15.68 -5.28
N ILE A 248 -24.10 -15.90 -4.58
CA ILE A 248 -24.66 -14.98 -3.59
C ILE A 248 -24.66 -15.68 -2.24
N LEU A 249 -24.02 -15.07 -1.25
CA LEU A 249 -23.94 -15.55 0.13
C LEU A 249 -24.62 -14.51 1.03
N GLU A 250 -25.65 -14.88 1.74
CA GLU A 250 -26.39 -14.00 2.64
C GLU A 250 -26.04 -14.36 4.10
N TYR A 251 -25.52 -13.37 4.83
CA TYR A 251 -25.13 -13.49 6.23
C TYR A 251 -26.06 -12.66 7.10
N SER A 252 -26.50 -13.22 8.25
CA SER A 252 -27.32 -12.53 9.23
C SER A 252 -26.85 -12.81 10.65
N GLY A 253 -27.03 -11.82 11.54
CA GLY A 253 -26.60 -11.89 12.94
C GLY A 253 -26.44 -10.54 13.58
N ASP A 254 -25.29 -10.29 14.18
CA ASP A 254 -24.99 -8.97 14.76
C ASP A 254 -24.84 -7.89 13.68
N LYS A 255 -24.41 -8.28 12.48
CA LYS A 255 -24.33 -7.44 11.28
C LYS A 255 -24.83 -8.22 10.07
N ASP A 256 -25.80 -7.69 9.36
CA ASP A 256 -26.31 -8.28 8.15
C ASP A 256 -25.51 -7.84 6.93
N PHE A 257 -25.13 -8.78 6.08
CA PHE A 257 -24.44 -8.47 4.82
C PHE A 257 -24.62 -9.55 3.77
N THR A 258 -24.45 -9.16 2.51
CA THR A 258 -24.51 -10.07 1.36
C THR A 258 -23.20 -9.98 0.59
N VAL A 259 -22.61 -11.13 0.29
CA VAL A 259 -21.45 -11.26 -0.59
C VAL A 259 -21.92 -11.73 -1.96
N ILE A 260 -21.46 -11.08 -3.01
CA ILE A 260 -21.68 -11.50 -4.40
C ILE A 260 -20.32 -11.71 -5.06
N GLU A 261 -20.12 -12.89 -5.64
CA GLU A 261 -18.91 -13.26 -6.35
C GLU A 261 -19.22 -13.51 -7.81
N THR A 262 -18.44 -12.93 -8.70
CA THR A 262 -18.61 -13.02 -10.15
C THR A 262 -17.25 -13.21 -10.81
N LYS A 263 -17.05 -14.36 -11.49
CA LYS A 263 -15.83 -14.55 -12.29
C LYS A 263 -15.90 -13.68 -13.53
N LYS A 264 -14.89 -12.82 -13.70
CA LYS A 264 -14.80 -11.90 -14.85
C LYS A 264 -13.89 -12.46 -15.93
N LYS A 265 -14.22 -12.15 -17.17
CA LYS A 265 -13.40 -12.45 -18.33
C LYS A 265 -12.66 -11.19 -18.78
N ALA A 266 -11.42 -11.35 -19.16
CA ALA A 266 -10.67 -10.26 -19.77
C ALA A 266 -11.37 -9.73 -21.02
N SER A 267 -11.43 -8.41 -21.15
CA SER A 267 -11.92 -7.76 -22.35
C SER A 267 -11.00 -8.04 -23.55
N ASP A 268 -11.55 -8.13 -24.74
CA ASP A 268 -10.75 -8.32 -25.97
C ASP A 268 -9.88 -7.09 -26.26
N GLU A 269 -10.42 -5.90 -26.00
CA GLU A 269 -9.74 -4.61 -26.15
C GLU A 269 -9.59 -3.92 -24.79
N THR A 270 -8.55 -3.10 -24.65
CA THR A 270 -8.34 -2.31 -23.44
C THR A 270 -9.49 -1.33 -23.25
N GLN A 271 -10.15 -1.41 -22.10
CA GLN A 271 -11.28 -0.57 -21.75
C GLN A 271 -10.91 0.38 -20.62
N THR A 272 -11.30 1.65 -20.75
CA THR A 272 -11.24 2.60 -19.64
C THR A 272 -12.63 2.80 -19.08
N VAL A 273 -12.80 2.46 -17.79
CA VAL A 273 -14.05 2.60 -17.05
C VAL A 273 -13.91 3.78 -16.10
N ILE A 274 -14.86 4.73 -16.17
CA ILE A 274 -14.89 5.85 -15.22
C ILE A 274 -15.62 5.35 -13.97
N MET A 275 -14.98 5.50 -12.82
CA MET A 275 -15.49 5.07 -11.51
C MET A 275 -15.83 6.32 -10.69
N PRO A 276 -17.13 6.68 -10.56
CA PRO A 276 -17.57 7.76 -9.68
C PRO A 276 -17.70 7.25 -8.23
N LEU A 277 -16.71 6.52 -7.77
CA LEU A 277 -16.70 5.80 -6.51
C LEU A 277 -15.50 6.22 -5.68
N ASP A 278 -15.63 6.12 -4.35
CA ASP A 278 -14.51 6.28 -3.44
C ASP A 278 -13.62 5.04 -3.49
N MET A 279 -12.33 5.27 -3.42
CA MET A 279 -11.35 4.21 -3.48
C MET A 279 -10.77 3.94 -2.10
N MET A 280 -10.79 2.67 -1.69
CA MET A 280 -10.11 2.17 -0.51
C MET A 280 -8.94 1.29 -0.90
N ASP A 281 -7.80 1.52 -0.28
CA ASP A 281 -6.59 0.75 -0.51
C ASP A 281 -6.15 0.06 0.78
N SER A 282 -6.19 -1.26 0.79
CA SER A 282 -5.78 -2.13 1.92
C SER A 282 -4.40 -2.75 1.74
N MET A 283 -3.46 -2.07 1.08
CA MET A 283 -2.10 -2.51 0.74
C MET A 283 -2.03 -3.56 -0.39
N GLU A 284 -2.83 -4.59 -0.34
CA GLU A 284 -2.85 -5.67 -1.34
C GLU A 284 -4.07 -5.62 -2.26
N LEU A 285 -5.16 -4.99 -1.80
CA LEU A 285 -6.42 -4.92 -2.51
C LEU A 285 -6.89 -3.47 -2.65
N ILE A 286 -7.49 -3.16 -3.78
CA ILE A 286 -8.13 -1.88 -4.01
C ILE A 286 -9.63 -2.11 -4.08
N GLY A 287 -10.34 -1.51 -3.13
CA GLY A 287 -11.78 -1.51 -3.05
C GLY A 287 -12.40 -0.26 -3.68
N PHE A 288 -13.59 -0.43 -4.22
CA PHE A 288 -14.42 0.61 -4.80
C PHE A 288 -15.71 0.70 -4.00
N TYR A 289 -15.90 1.82 -3.30
CA TYR A 289 -17.02 2.04 -2.39
C TYR A 289 -17.98 3.09 -2.95
N ASP A 290 -19.30 2.79 -2.94
CA ASP A 290 -20.35 3.71 -3.44
C ASP A 290 -21.28 4.25 -2.35
N GLY A 291 -20.95 4.03 -1.11
CA GLY A 291 -21.79 4.41 0.05
C GLY A 291 -22.69 3.28 0.57
N SER A 292 -22.86 2.18 -0.18
CA SER A 292 -23.70 1.05 0.20
C SER A 292 -23.03 -0.31 -0.02
N HIS A 293 -22.04 -0.37 -0.92
CA HIS A 293 -21.32 -1.60 -1.16
C HIS A 293 -19.84 -1.36 -1.47
N MET A 294 -19.04 -2.37 -1.21
CA MET A 294 -17.62 -2.44 -1.51
C MET A 294 -17.40 -3.49 -2.59
N SER A 295 -16.75 -3.14 -3.68
CA SER A 295 -16.31 -4.09 -4.71
C SER A 295 -14.78 -4.13 -4.80
N VAL A 296 -14.24 -5.34 -4.92
CA VAL A 296 -12.80 -5.60 -5.10
C VAL A 296 -12.62 -6.57 -6.25
N MET A 297 -11.62 -6.31 -7.07
CA MET A 297 -11.21 -7.24 -8.12
C MET A 297 -9.94 -7.98 -7.67
N TYR A 298 -10.03 -9.30 -7.54
CA TYR A 298 -8.88 -10.15 -7.21
C TYR A 298 -8.98 -11.47 -7.96
N ASP A 299 -7.90 -11.92 -8.56
CA ASP A 299 -7.80 -13.17 -9.35
C ASP A 299 -8.91 -13.33 -10.40
N ASN A 300 -9.24 -12.24 -11.08
CA ASN A 300 -10.35 -12.16 -12.05
C ASN A 300 -11.73 -12.51 -11.46
N VAL A 301 -11.89 -12.46 -10.14
CA VAL A 301 -13.18 -12.52 -9.46
C VAL A 301 -13.50 -11.13 -8.91
N GLU A 302 -14.68 -10.64 -9.22
CA GLU A 302 -15.26 -9.48 -8.55
C GLU A 302 -15.97 -9.96 -7.29
N PHE A 303 -15.50 -9.49 -6.15
CA PHE A 303 -16.13 -9.67 -4.85
C PHE A 303 -16.86 -8.37 -4.49
N SER A 304 -18.15 -8.45 -4.22
CA SER A 304 -18.94 -7.29 -3.80
C SER A 304 -19.63 -7.61 -2.48
N VAL A 305 -19.44 -6.74 -1.48
CA VAL A 305 -20.11 -6.83 -0.16
C VAL A 305 -21.09 -5.69 -0.04
N TYR A 306 -22.35 -6.02 0.19
CA TYR A 306 -23.47 -5.10 0.42
C TYR A 306 -23.88 -5.17 1.88
N SER A 307 -23.98 -4.05 2.57
CA SER A 307 -24.44 -3.98 3.96
C SER A 307 -24.86 -2.56 4.32
N GLU A 308 -25.83 -2.46 5.24
CA GLU A 308 -26.15 -1.22 5.95
C GLU A 308 -25.55 -1.20 7.37
N ASP A 309 -24.97 -2.32 7.84
CA ASP A 309 -24.45 -2.50 9.18
C ASP A 309 -22.92 -2.51 9.24
N LEU A 310 -22.24 -2.83 8.13
CA LEU A 310 -20.79 -2.86 8.05
C LEU A 310 -20.23 -1.49 7.63
N GLU A 311 -19.20 -1.06 8.33
CA GLU A 311 -18.38 0.07 7.87
C GLU A 311 -17.53 -0.35 6.65
N PRO A 312 -17.07 0.61 5.81
CA PRO A 312 -16.29 0.30 4.61
C PRO A 312 -15.05 -0.55 4.87
N GLU A 313 -14.33 -0.30 5.98
CA GLU A 313 -13.17 -1.07 6.41
C GLU A 313 -13.53 -2.52 6.74
N GLU A 314 -14.67 -2.72 7.38
CA GLU A 314 -15.19 -4.06 7.73
C GLU A 314 -15.60 -4.83 6.46
N MET A 315 -16.18 -4.17 5.45
CA MET A 315 -16.45 -4.78 4.15
C MET A 315 -15.15 -5.25 3.46
N MET A 316 -14.07 -4.45 3.54
CA MET A 316 -12.75 -4.87 3.05
C MET A 316 -12.21 -6.07 3.83
N ASP A 317 -12.40 -6.13 5.14
CA ASP A 317 -11.99 -7.26 5.97
C ASP A 317 -12.74 -8.55 5.60
N VAL A 318 -14.05 -8.47 5.32
CA VAL A 318 -14.83 -9.59 4.77
C VAL A 318 -14.17 -10.10 3.50
N ILE A 319 -13.95 -9.23 2.49
CA ILE A 319 -13.39 -9.61 1.19
C ILE A 319 -11.98 -10.17 1.33
N SER A 320 -11.12 -9.52 2.11
CA SER A 320 -9.72 -9.95 2.28
C SER A 320 -9.57 -11.28 3.02
N SER A 321 -10.64 -11.76 3.67
CA SER A 321 -10.68 -13.01 4.41
C SER A 321 -11.28 -14.19 3.63
N MET A 322 -11.61 -14.01 2.33
CA MET A 322 -12.21 -15.06 1.49
C MET A 322 -11.28 -16.26 1.33
N GLN A 323 -11.83 -17.46 1.49
CA GLN A 323 -11.11 -18.72 1.36
C GLN A 323 -11.98 -19.79 0.67
N VAL A 324 -11.33 -20.72 0.01
CA VAL A 324 -12.01 -21.93 -0.50
C VAL A 324 -12.58 -22.72 0.68
N ALA A 325 -13.81 -23.18 0.55
CA ALA A 325 -14.43 -24.02 1.58
C ALA A 325 -13.60 -25.28 1.81
N VAL A 326 -12.93 -25.39 2.95
CA VAL A 326 -12.32 -26.65 3.38
C VAL A 326 -13.45 -27.55 3.84
N MET A 327 -13.89 -28.49 2.98
CA MET A 327 -14.80 -29.54 3.42
C MET A 327 -14.08 -30.37 4.50
N LYS A 328 -14.54 -30.24 5.75
CA LYS A 328 -14.13 -31.08 6.87
C LYS A 328 -14.90 -32.40 6.85
#